data_7de9993eb5f74a4890ef8c2393456f42
#
_entry.id   7de9993eb5f74a4890ef8c2393456f42
#
_cell.length_a   1.000
_cell.length_b   1.000
_cell.length_c   1.000
_cell.angle_alpha   90.00
_cell.angle_beta   90.00
_cell.angle_gamma   90.00
#
_symmetry.space_group_name_H-M   'P 1'
#
loop_
_entity.id
_entity.type
_entity.pdbx_description
1 polymer ?
#
loop_
_entity_poly.entity_id
_entity_poly.type
_entity_poly.pdbx_seq_one_letter_code
_entity_poly.pdbx_strand_id
1 'polypeptide(L)' 'DRIIVLDKGKISEEGTHENLVNKQGIYAQLYQMQAQYYAS' A
#
# COMPACT_ATOMS: atom_id res chain seq x y z
N ASP A 1 -10.66 6.32 7.11
CA ASP A 1 -9.96 6.98 6.03
C ASP A 1 -9.63 6.02 4.92
N ARG A 2 -9.74 6.51 3.70
CA ARG A 2 -9.48 5.68 2.54
C ARG A 2 -8.15 6.07 1.91
N ILE A 3 -7.44 5.07 1.47
CA ILE A 3 -6.16 5.23 0.79
C ILE A 3 -6.37 4.88 -0.68
N ILE A 4 -5.81 5.70 -1.55
CA ILE A 4 -5.88 5.44 -2.98
C ILE A 4 -4.46 5.30 -3.50
N VAL A 5 -4.19 4.19 -4.18
CA VAL A 5 -2.89 3.94 -4.79
C VAL A 5 -3.00 4.16 -6.28
N LEU A 6 -2.21 5.09 -6.79
CA LEU A 6 -2.20 5.41 -8.21
C LEU A 6 -1.01 4.74 -8.89
N ASP A 7 -1.24 4.22 -10.07
CA ASP A 7 -0.20 3.60 -10.86
C ASP A 7 -0.45 3.91 -12.33
N LYS A 8 0.52 4.53 -12.96
CA LYS A 8 0.44 4.89 -14.38
C LYS A 8 -0.80 5.73 -14.68
N GLY A 9 -1.11 6.66 -13.77
CA GLY A 9 -2.22 7.58 -13.94
C GLY A 9 -3.58 6.98 -13.69
N LYS A 10 -3.64 5.78 -13.12
CA LYS A 10 -4.91 5.11 -12.84
C LYS A 10 -4.93 4.63 -11.41
N ILE A 11 -6.15 4.47 -10.87
CA ILE A 11 -6.32 3.90 -9.54
C ILE A 11 -6.05 2.40 -9.61
N SER A 12 -5.00 1.99 -8.93
CA SER A 12 -4.62 0.58 -8.89
C SER A 12 -5.27 -0.13 -7.71
N GLU A 13 -5.26 0.53 -6.55
CA GLU A 13 -5.83 -0.03 -5.33
C GLU A 13 -6.53 1.05 -4.54
N GLU A 14 -7.54 0.67 -3.80
CA GLU A 14 -8.33 1.60 -3.02
C GLU A 14 -8.93 0.87 -1.83
N GLY A 15 -8.85 1.50 -0.66
CA GLY A 15 -9.41 0.93 0.55
C GLY A 15 -8.75 1.46 1.79
N THR A 16 -9.00 0.79 2.93
CA THR A 16 -8.36 1.13 4.18
C THR A 16 -6.96 0.54 4.24
N HIS A 17 -6.18 1.01 5.22
CA HIS A 17 -4.83 0.46 5.43
C HIS A 17 -4.88 -1.06 5.58
N GLU A 18 -5.78 -1.55 6.43
CA GLU A 18 -5.88 -2.99 6.67
C GLU A 18 -6.24 -3.74 5.40
N ASN A 19 -7.20 -3.21 4.65
CA ASN A 19 -7.63 -3.86 3.43
C ASN A 19 -6.49 -3.97 2.42
N LEU A 20 -5.74 -2.88 2.27
CA LEU A 20 -4.67 -2.87 1.28
C LEU A 20 -3.49 -3.73 1.69
N VAL A 21 -3.18 -3.77 2.98
CA VAL A 21 -2.11 -4.64 3.46
C VAL A 21 -2.49 -6.11 3.28
N ASN A 22 -3.73 -6.45 3.59
CA ASN A 22 -4.20 -7.84 3.44
C ASN A 22 -4.28 -8.25 1.97
N LYS A 23 -4.48 -7.29 1.09
CA LYS A 23 -4.55 -7.57 -0.33
C LYS A 23 -3.20 -8.03 -0.90
N GLN A 24 -2.11 -7.64 -0.25
CA GLN A 24 -0.76 -8.01 -0.65
C GLN A 24 -0.43 -7.56 -2.08
N GLY A 25 -0.90 -6.36 -2.42
CA GLY A 25 -0.61 -5.76 -3.71
C GLY A 25 0.48 -4.72 -3.62
N ILE A 26 0.32 -3.65 -4.42
CA ILE A 26 1.32 -2.59 -4.50
C ILE A 26 1.48 -1.88 -3.16
N TYR A 27 0.37 -1.53 -2.53
CA TYR A 27 0.43 -0.82 -1.26
C TYR A 27 1.16 -1.64 -0.18
N ALA A 28 0.84 -2.94 -0.11
CA ALA A 28 1.45 -3.80 0.89
C ALA A 28 2.96 -3.90 0.68
N GLN A 29 3.39 -3.98 -0.58
CA GLN A 29 4.82 -4.04 -0.87
C GLN A 29 5.53 -2.76 -0.47
N LEU A 30 4.94 -1.62 -0.78
CA LEU A 30 5.53 -0.34 -0.39
C LEU A 30 5.58 -0.17 1.11
N TYR A 31 4.53 -0.60 1.79
CA TYR A 31 4.48 -0.50 3.24
C TYR A 31 5.57 -1.36 3.89
N GLN A 32 5.75 -2.57 3.39
CA GLN A 32 6.77 -3.47 3.92
C GLN A 32 8.18 -2.94 3.67
N MET A 33 8.40 -2.34 2.53
CA MET A 33 9.69 -1.73 2.24
C MET A 33 10.02 -0.64 3.25
N GLN A 34 9.07 0.25 3.50
CA GLN A 34 9.27 1.34 4.44
C GLN A 34 9.50 0.81 5.85
N ALA A 35 8.77 -0.23 6.23
CA ALA A 35 8.93 -0.82 7.55
C ALA A 35 10.33 -1.37 7.75
N GLN A 36 10.92 -1.93 6.70
CA GLN A 36 12.29 -2.44 6.78
C GLN A 36 13.29 -1.33 7.07
N TYR A 37 13.09 -0.17 6.46
CA TYR A 37 13.99 0.95 6.69
C TYR A 37 13.89 1.46 8.12
N TYR A 38 12.69 1.46 8.67
CA TYR A 38 12.48 1.96 10.04
C TYR A 38 12.88 0.94 11.09
N ALA A 39 12.90 -0.32 10.74
CA ALA A 39 13.18 -1.38 11.71
C ALA A 39 14.67 -1.62 11.93
N SER A 40 15.50 -1.02 11.13
CA SER A 40 16.94 -1.23 11.22
C SER A 40 17.59 -0.59 12.44
#